data_6ef603824fb346b0e59093ce9c9de10d
#
_entry.id   6ef603824fb346b0e59093ce9c9de10d
#
_cell.length_a   1.000
_cell.length_b   1.000
_cell.length_c   1.000
_cell.angle_alpha   90.00
_cell.angle_beta   90.00
_cell.angle_gamma   90.00
#
_symmetry.space_group_name_H-M   'P 1'
#
loop_
_entity.id
_entity.type
_entity.pdbx_description
1 polymer ?
#
loop_
_entity_poly.entity_id
_entity_poly.type
_entity_poly.pdbx_seq_one_letter_code
_entity_poly.pdbx_strand_id
1 'polypeptide(L)'
;QARAWWSPSGAGLWMSTLLRPKCDRSIWGGIALVAGAATRRALTALGADEIELRWPNDLYARSRKLGGILAESKDQSAGAWISLGIGINIDLKNEELREKAPDGLSDRIICLREVSPAAESDPGKIALAIIEELRPLYGQFQQGEKLGDILGGDLSVAGREVLVERPGKPVLRGTATGIG
;
A
#
# COMPACT_ATOMS: atom_id res chain seq x y z
N GLN A 1 2.30 10.18 -15.55
CA GLN A 1 3.78 10.14 -15.49
C GLN A 1 4.17 8.98 -14.60
N ALA A 2 4.89 7.98 -15.15
CA ALA A 2 5.49 6.91 -14.36
C ALA A 2 6.58 7.52 -13.47
N ARG A 3 6.31 7.64 -12.18
CA ARG A 3 7.33 8.02 -11.20
C ARG A 3 8.20 6.80 -10.93
N ALA A 4 9.53 6.93 -11.08
CA ALA A 4 10.46 5.88 -10.72
C ALA A 4 10.36 5.58 -9.21
N TRP A 5 10.31 4.30 -8.87
CA TRP A 5 10.38 3.84 -7.48
C TRP A 5 11.85 3.65 -7.11
N TRP A 6 12.32 4.37 -6.11
CA TRP A 6 13.68 4.21 -5.61
C TRP A 6 13.72 3.04 -4.62
N SER A 7 14.45 1.99 -4.99
CA SER A 7 14.48 0.70 -4.28
C SER A 7 15.91 0.19 -4.12
N PRO A 8 16.70 0.80 -3.22
CA PRO A 8 18.08 0.37 -3.02
C PRO A 8 18.13 -1.05 -2.44
N SER A 9 19.14 -1.80 -2.87
CA SER A 9 19.33 -3.18 -2.43
C SER A 9 19.53 -3.25 -0.91
N GLY A 10 18.85 -4.20 -0.25
CA GLY A 10 18.95 -4.43 1.19
C GLY A 10 18.22 -3.42 2.08
N ALA A 11 17.61 -2.38 1.50
CA ALA A 11 16.95 -1.32 2.27
C ALA A 11 15.47 -1.55 2.56
N GLY A 12 14.86 -2.57 1.96
CA GLY A 12 13.42 -2.80 2.09
C GLY A 12 12.95 -4.13 1.56
N LEU A 13 11.64 -4.32 1.67
CA LEU A 13 10.92 -5.39 1.00
C LEU A 13 10.38 -4.88 -0.34
N TRP A 14 10.77 -5.55 -1.42
CA TRP A 14 10.27 -5.31 -2.77
C TRP A 14 9.71 -6.63 -3.30
N MET A 15 8.39 -6.82 -3.18
CA MET A 15 7.75 -8.07 -3.61
C MET A 15 6.71 -7.82 -4.69
N SER A 16 6.49 -8.83 -5.53
CA SER A 16 5.42 -8.85 -6.51
C SER A 16 4.67 -10.17 -6.46
N THR A 17 3.35 -10.09 -6.61
CA THR A 17 2.44 -11.24 -6.62
C THR A 17 1.56 -11.15 -7.84
N LEU A 18 1.33 -12.28 -8.50
CA LEU A 18 0.41 -12.40 -9.61
C LEU A 18 -0.95 -12.89 -9.11
N LEU A 19 -1.98 -12.09 -9.34
CA LEU A 19 -3.36 -12.40 -8.99
C LEU A 19 -4.19 -12.67 -10.26
N ARG A 20 -5.12 -13.61 -10.17
CA ARG A 20 -6.13 -13.88 -11.21
C ARG A 20 -7.53 -13.76 -10.59
N PRO A 21 -8.04 -12.53 -10.41
CA PRO A 21 -9.34 -12.32 -9.81
C PRO A 21 -10.44 -12.92 -10.69
N LYS A 22 -11.43 -13.53 -10.03
CA LYS A 22 -12.62 -14.06 -10.70
C LYS A 22 -13.82 -13.09 -10.59
N CYS A 23 -13.68 -12.03 -9.79
CA CYS A 23 -14.69 -10.99 -9.64
C CYS A 23 -14.74 -10.05 -10.84
N ASP A 24 -15.78 -9.21 -10.88
CA ASP A 24 -15.97 -8.21 -11.93
C ASP A 24 -14.77 -7.24 -12.01
N ARG A 25 -14.37 -6.92 -13.23
CA ARG A 25 -13.20 -6.05 -13.48
C ARG A 25 -13.40 -4.61 -13.02
N SER A 26 -14.64 -4.15 -12.94
CA SER A 26 -14.96 -2.80 -12.48
C SER A 26 -14.46 -2.51 -11.05
N ILE A 27 -14.33 -3.55 -10.23
CA ILE A 27 -13.84 -3.42 -8.85
C ILE A 27 -12.33 -3.61 -8.69
N TRP A 28 -11.61 -4.05 -9.74
CA TRP A 28 -10.18 -4.37 -9.66
C TRP A 28 -9.31 -3.20 -9.18
N GLY A 29 -9.74 -1.95 -9.42
CA GLY A 29 -9.05 -0.77 -8.92
C GLY A 29 -8.90 -0.72 -7.39
N GLY A 30 -9.77 -1.43 -6.66
CA GLY A 30 -9.74 -1.51 -5.19
C GLY A 30 -8.66 -2.43 -4.63
N ILE A 31 -8.06 -3.30 -5.45
CA ILE A 31 -7.10 -4.31 -4.95
C ILE A 31 -5.86 -3.69 -4.27
N ALA A 32 -5.43 -2.52 -4.71
CA ALA A 32 -4.31 -1.83 -4.08
C ALA A 32 -4.62 -1.43 -2.63
N LEU A 33 -5.86 -1.02 -2.34
CA LEU A 33 -6.31 -0.71 -0.98
C LEU A 33 -6.42 -1.97 -0.13
N VAL A 34 -6.95 -3.07 -0.69
CA VAL A 34 -7.03 -4.37 -0.01
C VAL A 34 -5.63 -4.85 0.39
N ALA A 35 -4.67 -4.77 -0.52
CA ALA A 35 -3.28 -5.12 -0.23
C ALA A 35 -2.62 -4.15 0.76
N GLY A 36 -2.98 -2.88 0.71
CA GLY A 36 -2.53 -1.88 1.66
C GLY A 36 -3.03 -2.17 3.08
N ALA A 37 -4.29 -2.55 3.24
CA ALA A 37 -4.87 -2.97 4.52
C ALA A 37 -4.18 -4.23 5.05
N ALA A 38 -3.99 -5.25 4.20
CA ALA A 38 -3.24 -6.46 4.56
C ALA A 38 -1.83 -6.12 5.05
N THR A 39 -1.13 -5.26 4.31
CA THR A 39 0.23 -4.84 4.67
C THR A 39 0.27 -4.09 6.00
N ARG A 40 -0.67 -3.15 6.22
CA ARG A 40 -0.79 -2.43 7.49
C ARG A 40 -1.04 -3.38 8.65
N ARG A 41 -2.01 -4.32 8.52
CA ARG A 41 -2.34 -5.31 9.57
C ARG A 41 -1.13 -6.19 9.88
N ALA A 42 -0.46 -6.70 8.85
CA ALA A 42 0.75 -7.52 9.01
C ALA A 42 1.86 -6.79 9.77
N LEU A 43 2.15 -5.55 9.38
CA LEU A 43 3.17 -4.76 10.06
C LEU A 43 2.79 -4.45 11.51
N THR A 44 1.52 -4.18 11.79
CA THR A 44 1.02 -3.98 13.17
C THR A 44 1.15 -5.25 14.00
N ALA A 45 0.81 -6.42 13.45
CA ALA A 45 0.98 -7.71 14.12
C ALA A 45 2.45 -8.04 14.41
N LEU A 46 3.36 -7.52 13.60
CA LEU A 46 4.82 -7.64 13.77
C LEU A 46 5.43 -6.56 14.69
N GLY A 47 4.61 -5.79 15.39
CA GLY A 47 5.03 -4.81 16.38
C GLY A 47 5.29 -3.41 15.85
N ALA A 48 4.84 -3.09 14.65
CA ALA A 48 4.95 -1.73 14.11
C ALA A 48 3.68 -0.92 14.38
N ASP A 49 3.83 0.17 15.10
CA ASP A 49 2.74 1.11 15.42
C ASP A 49 2.72 2.31 14.46
N GLU A 50 1.68 3.15 14.57
CA GLU A 50 1.53 4.43 13.86
C GLU A 50 1.50 4.32 12.33
N ILE A 51 1.13 3.15 11.76
CA ILE A 51 1.04 2.97 10.32
C ILE A 51 -0.35 3.35 9.82
N GLU A 52 -0.39 4.27 8.86
CA GLU A 52 -1.59 4.74 8.19
C GLU A 52 -1.63 4.23 6.75
N LEU A 53 -2.77 3.63 6.35
CA LEU A 53 -3.07 3.43 4.93
C LEU A 53 -3.71 4.71 4.40
N ARG A 54 -3.09 5.34 3.42
CA ARG A 54 -3.61 6.53 2.72
C ARG A 54 -4.02 6.20 1.30
N TRP A 55 -5.18 6.69 0.95
CA TRP A 55 -5.71 6.58 -0.41
C TRP A 55 -4.74 7.25 -1.43
N PRO A 56 -4.53 6.68 -2.63
CA PRO A 56 -5.17 5.43 -3.11
C PRO A 56 -4.40 4.15 -2.76
N ASN A 57 -3.12 4.22 -2.36
CA ASN A 57 -2.26 3.04 -2.36
C ASN A 57 -0.97 3.19 -1.55
N ASP A 58 -0.90 4.13 -0.62
CA ASP A 58 0.33 4.46 0.10
C ASP A 58 0.25 4.14 1.60
N LEU A 59 1.36 3.69 2.15
CA LEU A 59 1.55 3.52 3.59
C LEU A 59 2.41 4.67 4.12
N TYR A 60 1.94 5.27 5.20
CA TYR A 60 2.59 6.40 5.88
C TYR A 60 2.80 6.08 7.35
N ALA A 61 3.81 6.73 7.93
CA ALA A 61 4.00 6.87 9.37
C ALA A 61 4.60 8.25 9.63
N ARG A 62 4.15 8.91 10.69
CA ARG A 62 4.64 10.26 11.06
C ARG A 62 4.65 11.24 9.88
N SER A 63 3.61 11.22 9.06
CA SER A 63 3.45 12.04 7.85
C SER A 63 4.48 11.83 6.75
N ARG A 64 5.33 10.80 6.83
CA ARG A 64 6.29 10.40 5.80
C ARG A 64 5.92 9.05 5.20
N LYS A 65 6.27 8.84 3.93
CA LYS A 65 5.92 7.60 3.21
C LYS A 65 6.81 6.44 3.66
N LEU A 66 6.17 5.41 4.22
CA LEU A 66 6.81 4.15 4.62
C LEU A 66 6.87 3.15 3.46
N GLY A 67 5.84 3.16 2.62
CA GLY A 67 5.72 2.18 1.55
C GLY A 67 4.62 2.51 0.57
N GLY A 68 4.39 1.63 -0.37
CA GLY A 68 3.31 1.78 -1.33
C GLY A 68 3.01 0.50 -2.09
N ILE A 69 1.82 0.48 -2.66
CA ILE A 69 1.29 -0.65 -3.41
C ILE A 69 1.07 -0.22 -4.85
N LEU A 70 1.48 -1.04 -5.81
CA LEU A 70 1.24 -0.85 -7.23
C LEU A 70 0.46 -2.04 -7.77
N ALA A 71 -0.70 -1.77 -8.36
CA ALA A 71 -1.49 -2.78 -9.02
C ALA A 71 -1.60 -2.45 -10.51
N GLU A 72 -1.12 -3.34 -11.36
CA GLU A 72 -1.17 -3.23 -12.81
C GLU A 72 -1.95 -4.41 -13.38
N SER A 73 -3.04 -4.13 -14.09
CA SER A 73 -3.82 -5.17 -14.75
C SER A 73 -3.44 -5.30 -16.21
N LYS A 74 -3.39 -6.55 -16.69
CA LYS A 74 -3.27 -6.85 -18.13
C LYS A 74 -4.37 -7.79 -18.57
N ASP A 75 -4.88 -7.54 -19.75
CA ASP A 75 -5.80 -8.41 -20.46
C ASP A 75 -5.06 -9.03 -21.66
N GLN A 76 -5.01 -10.33 -21.67
CA GLN A 76 -4.37 -11.09 -22.75
C GLN A 76 -5.27 -12.25 -23.18
N SER A 77 -5.02 -12.82 -24.33
CA SER A 77 -5.75 -14.01 -24.84
C SER A 77 -5.72 -15.20 -23.87
N ALA A 78 -4.70 -15.30 -23.01
CA ALA A 78 -4.56 -16.31 -21.95
C ALA A 78 -5.33 -15.99 -20.66
N GLY A 79 -6.10 -14.91 -20.62
CA GLY A 79 -6.86 -14.43 -19.46
C GLY A 79 -6.29 -13.16 -18.85
N ALA A 80 -7.13 -12.50 -18.08
CA ALA A 80 -6.75 -11.27 -17.40
C ALA A 80 -6.10 -11.56 -16.03
N TRP A 81 -5.15 -10.72 -15.65
CA TRP A 81 -4.42 -10.83 -14.39
C TRP A 81 -4.00 -9.46 -13.85
N ILE A 82 -3.66 -9.43 -12.57
CA ILE A 82 -3.11 -8.25 -11.89
C ILE A 82 -1.71 -8.60 -11.37
N SER A 83 -0.72 -7.79 -11.72
CA SER A 83 0.56 -7.73 -11.02
C SER A 83 0.43 -6.79 -9.84
N LEU A 84 0.58 -7.32 -8.64
CA LEU A 84 0.49 -6.57 -7.40
C LEU A 84 1.90 -6.44 -6.81
N GLY A 85 2.46 -5.23 -6.87
CA GLY A 85 3.72 -4.87 -6.25
C GLY A 85 3.52 -4.26 -4.87
N ILE A 86 4.31 -4.68 -3.89
CA ILE A 86 4.32 -4.11 -2.53
C ILE A 86 5.75 -3.72 -2.20
N GLY A 87 5.95 -2.44 -1.86
CA GLY A 87 7.23 -1.90 -1.44
C GLY A 87 7.17 -1.32 -0.04
N ILE A 88 8.08 -1.75 0.85
CA ILE A 88 8.21 -1.26 2.22
C ILE A 88 9.65 -0.86 2.48
N ASN A 89 9.88 0.36 2.93
CA ASN A 89 11.19 0.79 3.41
C ASN A 89 11.43 0.18 4.80
N ILE A 90 12.44 -0.68 4.93
CA ILE A 90 12.73 -1.36 6.20
C ILE A 90 13.86 -0.64 6.95
N ASP A 91 14.99 -0.43 6.31
CA ASP A 91 16.16 0.19 6.92
C ASP A 91 16.90 1.09 5.93
N LEU A 92 16.90 2.39 6.20
CA LEU A 92 17.56 3.41 5.38
C LEU A 92 18.71 4.09 6.15
N LYS A 93 19.27 3.43 7.18
CA LYS A 93 20.31 4.00 8.06
C LYS A 93 21.67 4.16 7.38
N ASN A 94 21.88 3.52 6.24
CA ASN A 94 23.11 3.69 5.49
C ASN A 94 23.13 5.10 4.88
N GLU A 95 24.02 5.98 5.34
CA GLU A 95 24.18 7.34 4.82
C GLU A 95 24.43 7.33 3.31
N GLU A 96 25.19 6.36 2.81
CA GLU A 96 25.40 6.17 1.37
C GLU A 96 24.10 5.97 0.59
N LEU A 97 23.10 5.29 1.19
CA LEU A 97 21.79 5.12 0.56
C LEU A 97 20.99 6.42 0.59
N ARG A 98 21.13 7.22 1.65
CA ARG A 98 20.46 8.53 1.76
C ARG A 98 21.03 9.55 0.78
N GLU A 99 22.36 9.55 0.61
CA GLU A 99 23.04 10.42 -0.35
C GLU A 99 22.69 10.10 -1.80
N LYS A 100 22.42 8.82 -2.11
CA LYS A 100 21.98 8.37 -3.44
C LYS A 100 20.48 8.53 -3.68
N ALA A 101 19.71 8.97 -2.69
CA ALA A 101 18.30 9.24 -2.86
C ALA A 101 18.08 10.46 -3.78
N PRO A 102 17.08 10.41 -4.66
CA PRO A 102 16.70 11.57 -5.46
C PRO A 102 16.41 12.79 -4.57
N ASP A 103 16.74 13.99 -5.07
CA ASP A 103 16.60 15.26 -4.34
C ASP A 103 15.25 15.40 -3.65
N GLY A 104 15.28 15.70 -2.34
CA GLY A 104 14.11 15.91 -1.50
C GLY A 104 13.28 14.63 -1.23
N LEU A 105 13.79 13.46 -1.59
CA LEU A 105 13.11 12.20 -1.28
C LEU A 105 13.33 11.79 0.17
N SER A 106 14.54 11.98 0.71
CA SER A 106 14.91 11.63 2.09
C SER A 106 13.96 12.21 3.14
N ASP A 107 13.49 13.46 2.92
CA ASP A 107 12.61 14.15 3.86
C ASP A 107 11.15 13.66 3.78
N ARG A 108 10.79 12.99 2.69
CA ARG A 108 9.43 12.52 2.41
C ARG A 108 9.20 11.06 2.75
N ILE A 109 10.28 10.29 2.93
CA ILE A 109 10.21 8.87 3.24
C ILE A 109 10.62 8.59 4.67
N ILE A 110 10.15 7.46 5.19
CA ILE A 110 10.53 6.91 6.49
C ILE A 110 10.73 5.41 6.34
N CYS A 111 11.50 4.79 7.19
CA CYS A 111 11.67 3.35 7.23
C CYS A 111 11.09 2.74 8.50
N LEU A 112 10.82 1.43 8.47
CA LEU A 112 10.21 0.69 9.56
C LEU A 112 11.04 0.80 10.85
N ARG A 113 12.36 0.73 10.75
CA ARG A 113 13.26 0.85 11.89
C ARG A 113 13.27 2.24 12.53
N GLU A 114 12.91 3.29 11.80
CA GLU A 114 12.73 4.63 12.39
C GLU A 114 11.39 4.74 13.13
N VAL A 115 10.34 4.09 12.62
CA VAL A 115 9.00 4.10 13.21
C VAL A 115 8.96 3.25 14.46
N SER A 116 9.39 2.00 14.35
CA SER A 116 9.31 0.98 15.40
C SER A 116 10.60 0.16 15.43
N PRO A 117 11.65 0.61 16.15
CA PRO A 117 12.96 -0.05 16.16
C PRO A 117 12.94 -1.51 16.63
N ALA A 118 11.94 -1.88 17.46
CA ALA A 118 11.77 -3.23 17.99
C ALA A 118 10.90 -4.14 17.11
N ALA A 119 10.24 -3.60 16.07
CA ALA A 119 9.43 -4.40 15.17
C ALA A 119 10.29 -5.38 14.36
N GLU A 120 9.64 -6.47 13.91
CA GLU A 120 10.28 -7.41 12.98
C GLU A 120 10.75 -6.69 11.70
N SER A 121 11.96 -6.96 11.29
CA SER A 121 12.61 -6.31 10.14
C SER A 121 13.17 -7.29 9.12
N ASP A 122 12.97 -8.58 9.30
CA ASP A 122 13.31 -9.59 8.28
C ASP A 122 12.32 -9.50 7.12
N PRO A 123 12.77 -9.21 5.88
CA PRO A 123 11.88 -9.05 4.74
C PRO A 123 11.06 -10.31 4.43
N GLY A 124 11.62 -11.51 4.69
CA GLY A 124 10.94 -12.78 4.43
C GLY A 124 9.78 -12.99 5.40
N LYS A 125 9.97 -12.68 6.67
CA LYS A 125 8.90 -12.76 7.67
C LYS A 125 7.81 -11.73 7.42
N ILE A 126 8.19 -10.51 7.05
CA ILE A 126 7.24 -9.45 6.68
C ILE A 126 6.42 -9.89 5.46
N ALA A 127 7.08 -10.43 4.42
CA ALA A 127 6.39 -10.90 3.22
C ALA A 127 5.40 -12.02 3.53
N LEU A 128 5.79 -12.98 4.39
CA LEU A 128 4.91 -14.07 4.80
C LEU A 128 3.67 -13.53 5.55
N ALA A 129 3.87 -12.67 6.53
CA ALA A 129 2.77 -12.05 7.27
C ALA A 129 1.81 -11.27 6.36
N ILE A 130 2.35 -10.53 5.38
CA ILE A 130 1.52 -9.84 4.38
C ILE A 130 0.68 -10.81 3.57
N ILE A 131 1.24 -11.94 3.14
CA ILE A 131 0.52 -12.96 2.37
C ILE A 131 -0.59 -13.61 3.23
N GLU A 132 -0.32 -13.86 4.50
CA GLU A 132 -1.30 -14.42 5.45
C GLU A 132 -2.49 -13.46 5.65
N GLU A 133 -2.24 -12.17 5.84
CA GLU A 133 -3.29 -11.15 5.96
C GLU A 133 -4.02 -10.91 4.64
N LEU A 134 -3.31 -10.92 3.52
CA LEU A 134 -3.91 -10.68 2.20
C LEU A 134 -4.88 -11.79 1.78
N ARG A 135 -4.60 -13.04 2.14
CA ARG A 135 -5.40 -14.19 1.71
C ARG A 135 -6.88 -14.08 2.05
N PRO A 136 -7.29 -13.83 3.31
CA PRO A 136 -8.71 -13.66 3.65
C PRO A 136 -9.32 -12.42 2.99
N LEU A 137 -8.64 -11.29 2.99
CA LEU A 137 -9.14 -10.06 2.38
C LEU A 137 -9.32 -10.18 0.87
N TYR A 138 -8.39 -10.87 0.20
CA TYR A 138 -8.53 -11.18 -1.21
C TYR A 138 -9.70 -12.13 -1.48
N GLY A 139 -9.99 -13.06 -0.56
CA GLY A 139 -11.18 -13.92 -0.62
C GLY A 139 -12.47 -13.10 -0.62
N GLN A 140 -12.61 -12.17 0.31
CA GLN A 140 -13.75 -11.25 0.40
C GLN A 140 -13.86 -10.36 -0.87
N PHE A 141 -12.73 -9.82 -1.34
CA PHE A 141 -12.66 -9.05 -2.58
C PHE A 141 -13.15 -9.85 -3.79
N GLN A 142 -12.77 -11.12 -3.92
CA GLN A 142 -13.23 -12.00 -4.99
C GLN A 142 -14.73 -12.31 -4.94
N GLN A 143 -15.35 -12.27 -3.75
CA GLN A 143 -16.78 -12.42 -3.55
C GLN A 143 -17.58 -11.15 -3.87
N GLY A 144 -16.88 -10.05 -4.17
CA GLY A 144 -17.49 -8.77 -4.50
C GLY A 144 -18.00 -8.01 -3.28
N GLU A 145 -17.45 -8.30 -2.08
CA GLU A 145 -17.77 -7.53 -0.89
C GLU A 145 -17.35 -6.06 -1.07
N LYS A 146 -18.05 -5.15 -0.42
CA LYS A 146 -17.77 -3.72 -0.51
C LYS A 146 -16.40 -3.41 0.09
N LEU A 147 -15.64 -2.54 -0.56
CA LEU A 147 -14.32 -2.13 -0.08
C LEU A 147 -14.36 -1.57 1.34
N GLY A 148 -15.41 -0.80 1.68
CA GLY A 148 -15.57 -0.27 3.02
C GLY A 148 -15.66 -1.36 4.09
N ASP A 149 -16.33 -2.47 3.80
CA ASP A 149 -16.46 -3.61 4.72
C ASP A 149 -15.14 -4.38 4.84
N ILE A 150 -14.45 -4.62 3.71
CA ILE A 150 -13.13 -5.31 3.68
C ILE A 150 -12.07 -4.51 4.46
N LEU A 151 -12.02 -3.20 4.24
CA LEU A 151 -11.02 -2.33 4.86
C LEU A 151 -11.34 -2.02 6.33
N GLY A 152 -12.63 -2.00 6.69
CA GLY A 152 -13.04 -1.58 8.03
C GLY A 152 -12.47 -0.20 8.39
N GLY A 153 -11.75 -0.12 9.49
CA GLY A 153 -11.08 1.11 9.96
C GLY A 153 -9.66 1.34 9.43
N ASP A 154 -9.18 0.51 8.50
CA ASP A 154 -7.76 0.59 8.06
C ASP A 154 -7.43 1.86 7.27
N LEU A 155 -8.41 2.40 6.53
CA LEU A 155 -8.18 3.55 5.68
C LEU A 155 -8.31 4.87 6.45
N SER A 156 -7.25 5.65 6.45
CA SER A 156 -7.11 6.91 7.18
C SER A 156 -7.75 8.11 6.44
N VAL A 157 -8.96 7.94 5.89
CA VAL A 157 -9.66 9.00 5.13
C VAL A 157 -10.94 9.49 5.80
N ALA A 158 -11.60 8.65 6.59
CA ALA A 158 -12.86 9.01 7.25
C ALA A 158 -12.67 10.20 8.22
N GLY A 159 -13.59 11.15 8.16
CA GLY A 159 -13.56 12.39 8.95
C GLY A 159 -12.60 13.47 8.43
N ARG A 160 -11.83 13.23 7.37
CA ARG A 160 -10.91 14.24 6.79
C ARG A 160 -11.62 15.08 5.74
N GLU A 161 -11.29 16.36 5.68
CA GLU A 161 -11.63 17.20 4.53
C GLU A 161 -10.81 16.75 3.31
N VAL A 162 -11.50 16.55 2.21
CA VAL A 162 -10.92 16.05 0.97
C VAL A 162 -11.32 16.92 -0.21
N LEU A 163 -10.43 16.99 -1.20
CA LEU A 163 -10.68 17.53 -2.52
C LEU A 163 -10.69 16.39 -3.52
N VAL A 164 -11.78 16.20 -4.23
CA VAL A 164 -11.89 15.18 -5.28
C VAL A 164 -11.80 15.85 -6.64
N GLU A 165 -10.68 15.64 -7.29
CA GLU A 165 -10.43 16.12 -8.66
C GLU A 165 -10.72 15.01 -9.66
N ARG A 166 -11.51 15.30 -10.67
CA ARG A 166 -11.82 14.37 -11.75
C ARG A 166 -11.64 15.09 -13.09
N PRO A 167 -10.96 14.47 -14.07
CA PRO A 167 -10.79 15.08 -15.38
C PRO A 167 -12.12 15.54 -15.98
N GLY A 168 -12.18 16.79 -16.40
CA GLY A 168 -13.36 17.36 -17.04
C GLY A 168 -14.58 17.60 -16.14
N LYS A 169 -14.43 17.49 -14.81
CA LYS A 169 -15.53 17.75 -13.85
C LYS A 169 -15.09 18.78 -12.81
N PRO A 170 -16.04 19.52 -12.21
CA PRO A 170 -15.73 20.43 -11.10
C PRO A 170 -15.07 19.69 -9.92
N VAL A 171 -14.16 20.38 -9.24
CA VAL A 171 -13.55 19.89 -8.00
C VAL A 171 -14.65 19.82 -6.94
N LEU A 172 -14.76 18.67 -6.27
CA LEU A 172 -15.65 18.49 -5.12
C LEU A 172 -14.84 18.66 -3.85
N ARG A 173 -15.36 19.47 -2.93
CA ARG A 173 -14.81 19.61 -1.58
C ARG A 173 -15.83 19.04 -0.58
N GLY A 174 -15.37 18.26 0.39
CA GLY A 174 -16.23 17.69 1.41
C GLY A 174 -15.46 16.91 2.46
N THR A 175 -16.18 16.40 3.45
CA THR A 175 -15.62 15.47 4.44
C THR A 175 -15.84 14.04 3.96
N ALA A 176 -14.79 13.25 3.89
CA ALA A 176 -14.91 11.84 3.54
C ALA A 176 -15.60 11.07 4.66
N THR A 177 -16.64 10.30 4.33
CA THR A 177 -17.35 9.46 5.31
C THR A 177 -16.89 8.00 5.27
N GLY A 178 -16.18 7.61 4.22
CA GLY A 178 -15.68 6.25 4.00
C GLY A 178 -15.48 5.96 2.52
N ILE A 179 -15.31 4.69 2.22
CA ILE A 179 -15.29 4.15 0.85
C ILE A 179 -16.48 3.22 0.67
N GLY A 180 -17.17 3.36 -0.44
CA GLY A 180 -18.32 2.53 -0.83
C GLY A 180 -17.93 1.36 -1.73
#